data_b462ecad96ec3ebe41278ec77864d69b
#
_entry.id   b462ecad96ec3ebe41278ec77864d69b
#
_cell.length_a   1.000
_cell.length_b   1.000
_cell.length_c   1.000
_cell.angle_alpha   90.00
_cell.angle_beta   90.00
_cell.angle_gamma   90.00
#
_symmetry.space_group_name_H-M   'P 1'
#
loop_
_entity.id
_entity.type
_entity.pdbx_description
1 polymer ?
#
loop_
_entity_poly.entity_id
_entity_poly.type
_entity_poly.pdbx_seq_one_letter_code
_entity_poly.pdbx_strand_id
1 'polypeptide(L)'
;MKKQILIPGILTIILVGLLFIPLDGTVDNTFVFFIGRFHPIILHLPIGGLIALFVMEIVNSSRPKLKLDSACSILLWFSVITVIPSAILGFMLGSSGNYDDELLNLHKWLGWLTALVCVWLLYFNSKSKKIYRIFLYTNVIFLSIAGHFGGQLTHGKDYLTKYMPLGMKKALNIDDERNYLVVDRKIDSFSNDATYYVNQIKPIIENYCYKCHGKEKQKGDMRFDNIDWDMINGFDAEKWNLMLNEINLGEMPPSDQPQLSDQDRRTLVDWITENLDKAAEAKQTDNKLVMRRLTKSQYTNSLNELLGVDINFGDVLPWCV
;
A
#
# COMPACT_ATOMS: atom_id res chain seq x y z
N MET A 1 33.55 -4.66 30.10
CA MET A 1 32.52 -5.68 29.95
C MET A 1 31.13 -5.20 30.41
N LYS A 2 30.93 -4.72 31.64
CA LYS A 2 29.59 -4.33 32.15
C LYS A 2 28.90 -3.24 31.31
N LYS A 3 29.61 -2.18 30.89
CA LYS A 3 29.03 -1.08 30.09
C LYS A 3 28.60 -1.49 28.67
N GLN A 4 29.22 -2.51 28.06
CA GLN A 4 28.91 -2.96 26.69
C GLN A 4 27.62 -3.76 26.61
N ILE A 5 27.15 -4.36 27.71
CA ILE A 5 25.88 -5.10 27.80
C ILE A 5 24.77 -4.21 28.35
N LEU A 6 25.10 -3.18 29.11
CA LEU A 6 24.12 -2.35 29.83
C LEU A 6 23.19 -1.64 28.87
N ILE A 7 23.72 -0.96 27.84
CA ILE A 7 22.88 -0.22 26.85
C ILE A 7 21.99 -1.17 26.05
N PRO A 8 22.53 -2.22 25.40
CA PRO A 8 21.67 -3.20 24.73
C PRO A 8 20.62 -3.83 25.64
N GLY A 9 20.99 -4.12 26.91
CA GLY A 9 20.07 -4.69 27.89
C GLY A 9 18.89 -3.76 28.22
N ILE A 10 19.16 -2.47 28.49
CA ILE A 10 18.13 -1.46 28.76
C ILE A 10 17.19 -1.32 27.54
N LEU A 11 17.76 -1.18 26.34
CA LEU A 11 16.97 -1.04 25.11
C LEU A 11 16.13 -2.30 24.82
N THR A 12 16.65 -3.48 25.15
CA THR A 12 15.90 -4.74 25.05
C THR A 12 14.69 -4.74 26.00
N ILE A 13 14.84 -4.24 27.21
CA ILE A 13 13.70 -4.13 28.17
C ILE A 13 12.61 -3.22 27.59
N ILE A 14 12.99 -2.10 26.97
CA ILE A 14 12.04 -1.21 26.29
C ILE A 14 11.32 -1.96 25.16
N LEU A 15 12.06 -2.65 24.29
CA LEU A 15 11.47 -3.41 23.17
C LEU A 15 10.55 -4.53 23.65
N VAL A 16 10.89 -5.22 24.74
CA VAL A 16 10.02 -6.24 25.35
C VAL A 16 8.76 -5.59 25.92
N GLY A 17 8.88 -4.43 26.55
CA GLY A 17 7.73 -3.68 27.05
C GLY A 17 6.70 -3.34 25.97
N LEU A 18 7.15 -3.07 24.73
CA LEU A 18 6.24 -2.78 23.62
C LEU A 18 5.33 -3.98 23.25
N LEU A 19 5.77 -5.22 23.51
CA LEU A 19 4.97 -6.41 23.21
C LEU A 19 3.70 -6.53 24.06
N PHE A 20 3.59 -5.77 25.14
CA PHE A 20 2.40 -5.71 25.99
C PHE A 20 1.39 -4.64 25.57
N ILE A 21 1.69 -3.85 24.52
CA ILE A 21 0.74 -2.90 23.95
C ILE A 21 -0.26 -3.68 23.08
N PRO A 22 -1.57 -3.60 23.36
CA PRO A 22 -2.59 -4.25 22.55
C PRO A 22 -2.68 -3.60 21.17
N LEU A 23 -2.87 -4.41 20.12
CA LEU A 23 -2.97 -3.96 18.72
C LEU A 23 -4.37 -4.30 18.14
N ASP A 24 -5.38 -4.32 18.98
CA ASP A 24 -6.74 -4.76 18.69
C ASP A 24 -7.75 -3.61 18.59
N GLY A 25 -7.27 -2.37 18.53
CA GLY A 25 -8.13 -1.18 18.47
C GLY A 25 -8.82 -0.83 19.78
N THR A 26 -8.50 -1.49 20.90
CA THR A 26 -9.09 -1.18 22.22
C THR A 26 -8.52 0.09 22.85
N VAL A 27 -7.41 0.60 22.32
CA VAL A 27 -6.80 1.86 22.79
C VAL A 27 -7.57 3.03 22.17
N ASP A 28 -8.37 3.72 22.96
CA ASP A 28 -9.08 4.95 22.54
C ASP A 28 -8.29 6.18 23.03
N ASN A 29 -7.22 6.54 22.31
CA ASN A 29 -6.42 7.71 22.62
C ASN A 29 -5.95 8.42 21.36
N THR A 30 -6.63 9.52 21.03
CA THR A 30 -6.36 10.34 19.84
C THR A 30 -4.91 10.83 19.76
N PHE A 31 -4.29 11.13 20.91
CA PHE A 31 -2.89 11.58 20.95
C PHE A 31 -1.93 10.44 20.57
N VAL A 32 -2.18 9.22 21.05
CA VAL A 32 -1.39 8.02 20.69
C VAL A 32 -1.48 7.79 19.18
N PHE A 33 -2.68 7.87 18.60
CA PHE A 33 -2.88 7.70 17.17
C PHE A 33 -2.19 8.81 16.35
N PHE A 34 -2.30 10.04 16.80
CA PHE A 34 -1.62 11.17 16.13
C PHE A 34 -0.11 10.98 16.09
N ILE A 35 0.50 10.67 17.23
CA ILE A 35 1.96 10.45 17.32
C ILE A 35 2.38 9.20 16.54
N GLY A 36 1.59 8.11 16.59
CA GLY A 36 1.85 6.89 15.84
C GLY A 36 1.94 7.12 14.32
N ARG A 37 1.20 8.10 13.78
CA ARG A 37 1.24 8.45 12.34
C ARG A 37 2.60 8.98 11.86
N PHE A 38 3.51 9.33 12.75
CA PHE A 38 4.88 9.66 12.39
C PHE A 38 5.76 8.44 12.12
N HIS A 39 5.28 7.22 12.42
CA HIS A 39 6.02 5.98 12.14
C HIS A 39 6.57 5.90 10.70
N PRO A 40 5.78 6.13 9.62
CA PRO A 40 6.27 6.06 8.25
C PRO A 40 7.40 7.05 7.94
N ILE A 41 7.43 8.19 8.60
CA ILE A 41 8.49 9.20 8.42
C ILE A 41 9.76 8.77 9.15
N ILE A 42 9.63 8.40 10.42
CA ILE A 42 10.76 8.09 11.30
C ILE A 42 11.44 6.78 10.89
N LEU A 43 10.70 5.78 10.39
CA LEU A 43 11.26 4.49 9.99
C LEU A 43 12.31 4.59 8.87
N HIS A 44 12.26 5.63 8.04
CA HIS A 44 13.25 5.83 6.99
C HIS A 44 14.67 6.09 7.55
N LEU A 45 14.77 6.63 8.76
CA LEU A 45 16.05 6.88 9.41
C LEU A 45 16.82 5.59 9.74
N PRO A 46 16.25 4.61 10.50
CA PRO A 46 16.96 3.35 10.75
C PRO A 46 17.12 2.50 9.49
N ILE A 47 16.18 2.54 8.53
CA ILE A 47 16.33 1.85 7.24
C ILE A 47 17.55 2.37 6.50
N GLY A 48 17.63 3.69 6.26
CA GLY A 48 18.76 4.31 5.59
C GLY A 48 20.07 4.08 6.33
N GLY A 49 20.06 4.20 7.66
CA GLY A 49 21.22 3.96 8.51
C GLY A 49 21.76 2.54 8.43
N LEU A 50 20.88 1.52 8.49
CA LEU A 50 21.27 0.10 8.41
C LEU A 50 21.75 -0.29 7.00
N ILE A 51 21.12 0.21 5.95
CA ILE A 51 21.55 -0.04 4.57
C ILE A 51 22.92 0.63 4.31
N ALA A 52 23.08 1.89 4.72
CA ALA A 52 24.36 2.58 4.60
C ALA A 52 25.47 1.86 5.40
N LEU A 53 25.18 1.42 6.64
CA LEU A 53 26.09 0.64 7.46
C LEU A 53 26.48 -0.68 6.79
N PHE A 54 25.52 -1.39 6.21
CA PHE A 54 25.75 -2.63 5.48
C PHE A 54 26.70 -2.43 4.30
N VAL A 55 26.46 -1.42 3.47
CA VAL A 55 27.33 -1.07 2.33
C VAL A 55 28.72 -0.68 2.81
N MET A 56 28.80 0.17 3.84
CA MET A 56 30.07 0.63 4.40
C MET A 56 30.89 -0.54 5.01
N GLU A 57 30.25 -1.50 5.67
CA GLU A 57 30.93 -2.69 6.21
C GLU A 57 31.46 -3.61 5.10
N ILE A 58 30.75 -3.75 3.98
CA ILE A 58 31.24 -4.47 2.80
C ILE A 58 32.49 -3.78 2.26
N VAL A 59 32.43 -2.45 2.07
CA VAL A 59 33.55 -1.66 1.56
C VAL A 59 34.76 -1.73 2.54
N ASN A 60 34.52 -1.54 3.84
CA ASN A 60 35.55 -1.59 4.88
C ASN A 60 36.24 -2.98 4.94
N SER A 61 35.45 -4.02 4.74
CA SER A 61 35.95 -5.40 4.71
C SER A 61 36.80 -5.69 3.46
N SER A 62 36.37 -5.17 2.30
CA SER A 62 37.06 -5.38 1.03
C SER A 62 38.25 -4.45 0.82
N ARG A 63 38.23 -3.26 1.45
CA ARG A 63 39.27 -2.22 1.31
C ARG A 63 39.73 -1.68 2.71
N PRO A 64 40.40 -2.49 3.51
CA PRO A 64 40.78 -2.10 4.90
C PRO A 64 41.61 -0.83 4.99
N LYS A 65 42.31 -0.47 3.89
CA LYS A 65 43.13 0.75 3.81
C LYS A 65 42.33 2.04 3.98
N LEU A 66 40.99 2.00 3.71
CA LEU A 66 40.11 3.17 3.85
C LEU A 66 39.76 3.51 5.31
N LYS A 67 40.01 2.61 6.25
CA LYS A 67 39.83 2.84 7.71
C LYS A 67 38.44 3.39 8.06
N LEU A 68 37.38 2.77 7.54
CA LEU A 68 36.00 3.24 7.71
C LEU A 68 35.34 2.85 9.05
N ASP A 69 36.10 2.27 10.01
CA ASP A 69 35.54 1.79 11.27
C ASP A 69 34.82 2.86 12.09
N SER A 70 35.31 4.12 12.06
CA SER A 70 34.66 5.23 12.76
C SER A 70 33.33 5.59 12.11
N ALA A 71 33.26 5.63 10.78
CA ALA A 71 32.03 5.90 10.04
C ALA A 71 30.99 4.78 10.25
N CYS A 72 31.43 3.50 10.23
CA CYS A 72 30.57 2.36 10.55
C CYS A 72 30.03 2.46 11.98
N SER A 73 30.85 2.89 12.95
CA SER A 73 30.40 3.08 14.32
C SER A 73 29.37 4.19 14.46
N ILE A 74 29.55 5.31 13.76
CA ILE A 74 28.57 6.42 13.74
C ILE A 74 27.25 5.95 13.18
N LEU A 75 27.27 5.26 12.02
CA LEU A 75 26.05 4.73 11.38
C LEU A 75 25.36 3.68 12.26
N LEU A 76 26.12 2.84 12.98
CA LEU A 76 25.56 1.87 13.92
C LEU A 76 24.81 2.58 15.05
N TRP A 77 25.44 3.58 15.69
CA TRP A 77 24.79 4.37 16.74
C TRP A 77 23.57 5.12 16.22
N PHE A 78 23.66 5.73 15.06
CA PHE A 78 22.52 6.40 14.40
C PHE A 78 21.34 5.43 14.19
N SER A 79 21.63 4.23 13.68
CA SER A 79 20.60 3.21 13.46
C SER A 79 19.95 2.76 14.77
N VAL A 80 20.74 2.54 15.83
CA VAL A 80 20.24 2.14 17.17
C VAL A 80 19.40 3.25 17.81
N ILE A 81 19.83 4.51 17.71
CA ILE A 81 19.10 5.64 18.30
C ILE A 81 17.76 5.83 17.58
N THR A 82 17.70 5.62 16.27
CA THR A 82 16.50 5.87 15.46
C THR A 82 15.54 4.68 15.39
N VAL A 83 16.02 3.43 15.58
CA VAL A 83 15.16 2.24 15.53
C VAL A 83 14.22 2.16 16.73
N ILE A 84 14.62 2.64 17.90
CA ILE A 84 13.77 2.60 19.10
C ILE A 84 12.52 3.48 18.96
N PRO A 85 12.62 4.80 18.67
CA PRO A 85 11.44 5.61 18.43
C PRO A 85 10.61 5.09 17.24
N SER A 86 11.26 4.56 16.20
CA SER A 86 10.54 3.93 15.10
C SER A 86 9.67 2.75 15.58
N ALA A 87 10.22 1.85 16.41
CA ALA A 87 9.46 0.74 16.97
C ALA A 87 8.30 1.23 17.86
N ILE A 88 8.55 2.19 18.75
CA ILE A 88 7.51 2.76 19.62
C ILE A 88 6.35 3.33 18.79
N LEU A 89 6.66 4.15 17.79
CA LEU A 89 5.66 4.75 16.92
C LEU A 89 4.89 3.71 16.10
N GLY A 90 5.56 2.61 15.69
CA GLY A 90 4.92 1.50 15.00
C GLY A 90 3.89 0.78 15.88
N PHE A 91 4.21 0.51 17.14
CA PHE A 91 3.25 -0.06 18.09
C PHE A 91 2.10 0.90 18.40
N MET A 92 2.37 2.21 18.55
CA MET A 92 1.32 3.22 18.71
C MET A 92 0.40 3.29 17.49
N LEU A 93 0.95 3.22 16.27
CA LEU A 93 0.14 3.21 15.06
C LEU A 93 -0.69 1.93 14.95
N GLY A 94 -0.09 0.76 15.20
CA GLY A 94 -0.77 -0.53 15.15
C GLY A 94 -1.91 -0.67 16.15
N SER A 95 -1.84 0.02 17.30
CA SER A 95 -2.90 0.00 18.32
C SER A 95 -4.22 0.64 17.86
N SER A 96 -4.25 1.33 16.70
CA SER A 96 -5.48 1.86 16.11
C SER A 96 -6.44 0.79 15.58
N GLY A 97 -5.99 -0.46 15.37
CA GLY A 97 -6.82 -1.61 15.03
C GLY A 97 -7.39 -1.66 13.61
N ASN A 98 -6.94 -0.79 12.70
CA ASN A 98 -7.48 -0.70 11.33
C ASN A 98 -6.61 -1.42 10.28
N TYR A 99 -5.95 -2.52 10.66
CA TYR A 99 -5.03 -3.26 9.79
C TYR A 99 -5.43 -4.73 9.67
N ASP A 100 -4.95 -5.38 8.60
CA ASP A 100 -5.03 -6.84 8.45
C ASP A 100 -4.20 -7.50 9.55
N ASP A 101 -4.83 -8.33 10.38
CA ASP A 101 -4.23 -8.92 11.57
C ASP A 101 -3.01 -9.80 11.25
N GLU A 102 -3.07 -10.57 10.15
CA GLU A 102 -1.98 -11.46 9.72
C GLU A 102 -0.77 -10.65 9.27
N LEU A 103 -0.99 -9.68 8.38
CA LEU A 103 0.07 -8.80 7.88
C LEU A 103 0.66 -7.94 9.00
N LEU A 104 -0.18 -7.41 9.89
CA LEU A 104 0.27 -6.64 11.04
C LEU A 104 1.14 -7.48 11.96
N ASN A 105 0.76 -8.73 12.25
CA ASN A 105 1.56 -9.63 13.07
C ASN A 105 2.92 -9.94 12.44
N LEU A 106 2.95 -10.25 11.15
CA LEU A 106 4.21 -10.51 10.43
C LEU A 106 5.13 -9.28 10.45
N HIS A 107 4.58 -8.11 10.11
CA HIS A 107 5.33 -6.85 10.13
C HIS A 107 5.83 -6.51 11.54
N LYS A 108 4.98 -6.66 12.56
CA LYS A 108 5.31 -6.43 13.97
C LYS A 108 6.49 -7.29 14.43
N TRP A 109 6.41 -8.61 14.23
CA TRP A 109 7.45 -9.52 14.71
C TRP A 109 8.77 -9.34 13.98
N LEU A 110 8.75 -9.16 12.66
CA LEU A 110 9.95 -8.91 11.88
C LEU A 110 10.58 -7.55 12.18
N GLY A 111 9.76 -6.51 12.34
CA GLY A 111 10.22 -5.18 12.74
C GLY A 111 10.81 -5.17 14.14
N TRP A 112 10.16 -5.85 15.09
CA TRP A 112 10.65 -6.02 16.46
C TRP A 112 11.99 -6.79 16.50
N LEU A 113 12.09 -7.89 15.75
CA LEU A 113 13.31 -8.66 15.63
C LEU A 113 14.44 -7.84 14.99
N THR A 114 14.13 -7.07 13.95
CA THR A 114 15.08 -6.14 13.33
C THR A 114 15.61 -5.13 14.36
N ALA A 115 14.75 -4.53 15.17
CA ALA A 115 15.13 -3.60 16.21
C ALA A 115 16.00 -4.27 17.28
N LEU A 116 15.63 -5.46 17.73
CA LEU A 116 16.36 -6.23 18.72
C LEU A 116 17.78 -6.56 18.22
N VAL A 117 17.90 -7.11 17.01
CA VAL A 117 19.22 -7.43 16.43
C VAL A 117 20.04 -6.16 16.24
N CYS A 118 19.44 -5.06 15.75
CA CYS A 118 20.13 -3.77 15.61
C CYS A 118 20.76 -3.30 16.93
N VAL A 119 20.02 -3.38 18.03
CA VAL A 119 20.51 -3.01 19.38
C VAL A 119 21.69 -3.91 19.80
N TRP A 120 21.61 -5.21 19.55
CA TRP A 120 22.67 -6.14 19.92
C TRP A 120 23.89 -6.08 19.01
N LEU A 121 23.81 -5.45 17.83
CA LEU A 121 25.00 -5.16 17.01
C LEU A 121 26.03 -4.31 17.76
N LEU A 122 25.63 -3.44 18.72
CA LEU A 122 26.57 -2.69 19.58
C LEU A 122 27.48 -3.63 20.39
N TYR A 123 26.89 -4.68 20.93
CA TYR A 123 27.63 -5.68 21.68
C TYR A 123 28.57 -6.50 20.79
N PHE A 124 28.05 -7.04 19.69
CA PHE A 124 28.83 -7.88 18.77
C PHE A 124 29.96 -7.12 18.10
N ASN A 125 29.77 -5.83 17.75
CA ASN A 125 30.81 -4.98 17.18
C ASN A 125 32.03 -4.87 18.12
N SER A 126 31.82 -4.90 19.45
CA SER A 126 32.88 -4.85 20.41
C SER A 126 33.56 -6.21 20.72
N LYS A 127 32.92 -7.33 20.29
CA LYS A 127 33.39 -8.68 20.62
C LYS A 127 34.04 -9.40 19.46
N SER A 128 33.40 -9.40 18.30
CA SER A 128 33.86 -10.13 17.13
C SER A 128 33.34 -9.51 15.85
N LYS A 129 34.19 -8.99 15.01
CA LYS A 129 33.83 -8.43 13.71
C LYS A 129 33.18 -9.46 12.79
N LYS A 130 33.53 -10.74 12.89
CA LYS A 130 32.90 -11.82 12.10
C LYS A 130 31.46 -12.02 12.54
N ILE A 131 31.19 -12.16 13.83
CA ILE A 131 29.84 -12.36 14.36
C ILE A 131 28.98 -11.12 14.07
N TYR A 132 29.51 -9.92 14.32
CA TYR A 132 28.86 -8.65 14.03
C TYR A 132 28.39 -8.56 12.58
N ARG A 133 29.25 -8.88 11.60
CA ARG A 133 28.88 -8.84 10.18
C ARG A 133 27.79 -9.86 9.82
N ILE A 134 27.85 -11.06 10.37
CA ILE A 134 26.80 -12.06 10.16
C ILE A 134 25.46 -11.51 10.64
N PHE A 135 25.40 -10.99 11.87
CA PHE A 135 24.16 -10.43 12.42
C PHE A 135 23.70 -9.19 11.66
N LEU A 136 24.59 -8.31 11.20
CA LEU A 136 24.24 -7.16 10.39
C LEU A 136 23.60 -7.59 9.04
N TYR A 137 24.20 -8.56 8.35
CA TYR A 137 23.70 -9.01 7.06
C TYR A 137 22.34 -9.72 7.19
N THR A 138 22.20 -10.55 8.21
CA THR A 138 20.92 -11.18 8.55
C THR A 138 19.86 -10.12 8.92
N ASN A 139 20.25 -9.06 9.63
CA ASN A 139 19.35 -7.97 10.01
C ASN A 139 18.83 -7.20 8.80
N VAL A 140 19.66 -6.99 7.77
CA VAL A 140 19.22 -6.34 6.53
C VAL A 140 18.18 -7.21 5.79
N ILE A 141 18.32 -8.55 5.86
CA ILE A 141 17.30 -9.46 5.30
C ILE A 141 15.99 -9.31 6.07
N PHE A 142 16.01 -9.33 7.41
CA PHE A 142 14.79 -9.12 8.21
C PHE A 142 14.16 -7.77 7.95
N LEU A 143 14.97 -6.71 7.85
CA LEU A 143 14.53 -5.36 7.49
C LEU A 143 13.81 -5.34 6.14
N SER A 144 14.36 -6.01 5.13
CA SER A 144 13.78 -6.07 3.78
C SER A 144 12.43 -6.79 3.79
N ILE A 145 12.32 -7.90 4.51
CA ILE A 145 11.07 -8.66 4.64
C ILE A 145 10.05 -7.86 5.45
N ALA A 146 10.47 -7.22 6.56
CA ALA A 146 9.59 -6.34 7.35
C ALA A 146 9.08 -5.17 6.52
N GLY A 147 9.94 -4.56 5.69
CA GLY A 147 9.57 -3.48 4.78
C GLY A 147 8.56 -3.93 3.72
N HIS A 148 8.69 -5.15 3.20
CA HIS A 148 7.72 -5.73 2.28
C HIS A 148 6.32 -5.82 2.91
N PHE A 149 6.20 -6.40 4.10
CA PHE A 149 4.92 -6.49 4.80
C PHE A 149 4.38 -5.11 5.22
N GLY A 150 5.25 -4.18 5.63
CA GLY A 150 4.86 -2.80 5.91
C GLY A 150 4.31 -2.08 4.67
N GLY A 151 4.92 -2.31 3.50
CA GLY A 151 4.40 -1.82 2.22
C GLY A 151 3.02 -2.40 1.89
N GLN A 152 2.78 -3.68 2.16
CA GLN A 152 1.47 -4.31 1.96
C GLN A 152 0.39 -3.75 2.90
N LEU A 153 0.73 -3.40 4.14
CA LEU A 153 -0.21 -2.76 5.08
C LEU A 153 -0.69 -1.38 4.60
N THR A 154 0.15 -0.66 3.84
CA THR A 154 -0.17 0.70 3.37
C THR A 154 -0.73 0.75 1.95
N HIS A 155 -0.31 -0.17 1.08
CA HIS A 155 -0.59 -0.14 -0.36
C HIS A 155 -1.38 -1.36 -0.87
N GLY A 156 -1.68 -2.32 0.02
CA GLY A 156 -2.38 -3.58 -0.33
C GLY A 156 -1.42 -4.75 -0.63
N LYS A 157 -1.96 -5.98 -0.54
CA LYS A 157 -1.19 -7.24 -0.60
C LYS A 157 -0.38 -7.40 -1.89
N ASP A 158 -0.87 -6.89 -3.00
CA ASP A 158 -0.27 -7.10 -4.32
C ASP A 158 0.57 -5.92 -4.82
N TYR A 159 0.87 -4.95 -3.96
CA TYR A 159 1.55 -3.71 -4.36
C TYR A 159 2.80 -3.93 -5.22
N LEU A 160 3.70 -4.84 -4.83
CA LEU A 160 4.93 -5.13 -5.58
C LEU A 160 4.71 -6.09 -6.75
N THR A 161 3.71 -6.98 -6.66
CA THR A 161 3.49 -8.05 -7.64
C THR A 161 2.51 -7.67 -8.73
N LYS A 162 1.66 -6.66 -8.49
CA LYS A 162 0.63 -6.19 -9.44
C LYS A 162 1.18 -5.92 -10.84
N TYR A 163 2.30 -5.22 -10.93
CA TYR A 163 2.96 -4.84 -12.19
C TYR A 163 4.17 -5.70 -12.55
N MET A 164 4.40 -6.79 -11.83
CA MET A 164 5.53 -7.69 -12.11
C MET A 164 5.36 -8.36 -13.47
N PRO A 165 6.42 -8.39 -14.32
CA PRO A 165 6.40 -9.08 -15.60
C PRO A 165 6.03 -10.56 -15.45
N LEU A 166 5.22 -11.10 -16.39
CA LEU A 166 4.74 -12.50 -16.36
C LEU A 166 5.86 -13.52 -16.23
N GLY A 167 7.01 -13.28 -16.88
CA GLY A 167 8.17 -14.17 -16.77
C GLY A 167 8.72 -14.27 -15.35
N MET A 168 8.72 -13.17 -14.60
CA MET A 168 9.15 -13.14 -13.20
C MET A 168 8.10 -13.77 -12.28
N LYS A 169 6.81 -13.52 -12.50
CA LYS A 169 5.73 -14.18 -11.74
C LYS A 169 5.81 -15.69 -11.86
N LYS A 170 5.97 -16.20 -13.09
CA LYS A 170 6.16 -17.63 -13.35
C LYS A 170 7.40 -18.20 -12.66
N ALA A 171 8.52 -17.49 -12.71
CA ALA A 171 9.77 -17.92 -12.08
C ALA A 171 9.69 -17.98 -10.54
N LEU A 172 8.83 -17.15 -9.93
CA LEU A 172 8.63 -17.08 -8.49
C LEU A 172 7.41 -17.86 -8.00
N ASN A 173 6.73 -18.59 -8.90
CA ASN A 173 5.48 -19.31 -8.61
C ASN A 173 4.40 -18.38 -7.97
N ILE A 174 4.39 -17.12 -8.38
CA ILE A 174 3.36 -16.17 -7.97
C ILE A 174 2.19 -16.36 -8.92
N ASP A 175 1.06 -16.78 -8.37
CA ASP A 175 -0.18 -16.92 -9.12
C ASP A 175 -0.56 -15.56 -9.72
N ASP A 176 -0.71 -15.52 -11.04
CA ASP A 176 -1.28 -14.37 -11.70
C ASP A 176 -2.80 -14.55 -11.66
N GLU A 177 -3.46 -13.97 -10.68
CA GLU A 177 -4.92 -14.04 -10.55
C GLU A 177 -5.62 -13.65 -11.85
N ARG A 178 -4.98 -12.85 -12.71
CA ARG A 178 -5.44 -12.55 -14.06
C ARG A 178 -5.52 -13.79 -14.98
N ASN A 179 -4.72 -14.81 -14.72
CA ASN A 179 -4.75 -16.06 -15.51
C ASN A 179 -5.85 -17.04 -15.07
N TYR A 180 -6.27 -17.01 -13.80
CA TYR A 180 -7.40 -17.85 -13.36
C TYR A 180 -8.72 -17.44 -14.01
N LEU A 181 -8.86 -16.17 -14.36
CA LEU A 181 -10.07 -15.65 -15.00
C LEU A 181 -10.16 -15.98 -16.51
N VAL A 182 -9.04 -16.38 -17.13
CA VAL A 182 -8.99 -16.69 -18.59
C VAL A 182 -9.12 -18.18 -18.88
N VAL A 183 -8.77 -19.08 -17.96
CA VAL A 183 -8.60 -20.52 -18.28
C VAL A 183 -9.76 -21.42 -17.84
N ASP A 184 -10.61 -21.03 -16.90
CA ASP A 184 -11.66 -21.91 -16.39
C ASP A 184 -13.08 -21.33 -16.29
N ARG A 185 -13.38 -20.29 -17.04
CA ARG A 185 -14.79 -19.99 -17.36
C ARG A 185 -15.25 -20.96 -18.43
N LYS A 186 -15.66 -22.16 -18.03
CA LYS A 186 -16.64 -22.90 -18.80
C LYS A 186 -17.82 -21.96 -19.06
N ILE A 187 -18.03 -21.66 -20.34
CA ILE A 187 -19.09 -20.82 -20.89
C ILE A 187 -20.46 -21.53 -20.71
N ASP A 188 -20.81 -21.92 -19.49
CA ASP A 188 -22.09 -22.62 -19.26
C ASP A 188 -23.05 -21.89 -18.31
N SER A 189 -22.72 -20.65 -17.89
CA SER A 189 -23.73 -19.76 -17.28
C SER A 189 -23.34 -18.31 -17.52
N PHE A 190 -23.77 -17.78 -18.68
CA PHE A 190 -23.89 -16.32 -18.83
C PHE A 190 -24.85 -15.82 -17.76
N SER A 191 -24.33 -15.18 -16.72
CA SER A 191 -25.18 -14.42 -15.82
C SER A 191 -25.89 -13.34 -16.63
N ASN A 192 -27.11 -12.98 -16.28
CA ASN A 192 -27.86 -11.91 -16.94
C ASN A 192 -27.05 -10.62 -17.08
N ASP A 193 -26.09 -10.41 -16.16
CA ASP A 193 -25.22 -9.23 -16.13
C ASP A 193 -24.21 -9.17 -17.30
N ALA A 194 -23.60 -10.31 -17.69
CA ALA A 194 -22.70 -10.36 -18.85
C ALA A 194 -23.42 -10.08 -20.16
N THR A 195 -24.63 -10.62 -20.31
CA THR A 195 -25.47 -10.39 -21.50
C THR A 195 -25.90 -8.92 -21.60
N TYR A 196 -26.25 -8.31 -20.48
CA TYR A 196 -26.59 -6.90 -20.41
C TYR A 196 -25.39 -6.02 -20.76
N TYR A 197 -24.20 -6.31 -20.20
CA TYR A 197 -22.97 -5.62 -20.55
C TYR A 197 -22.70 -5.66 -22.06
N VAL A 198 -22.69 -6.84 -22.66
CA VAL A 198 -22.37 -7.01 -24.10
C VAL A 198 -23.38 -6.30 -25.00
N ASN A 199 -24.67 -6.33 -24.67
CA ASN A 199 -25.72 -5.83 -25.54
C ASN A 199 -26.05 -4.36 -25.29
N GLN A 200 -25.87 -3.82 -24.11
CA GLN A 200 -26.26 -2.46 -23.74
C GLN A 200 -25.10 -1.54 -23.41
N ILE A 201 -24.16 -2.00 -22.61
CA ILE A 201 -23.09 -1.14 -22.06
C ILE A 201 -21.91 -1.04 -23.02
N LYS A 202 -21.42 -2.18 -23.51
CA LYS A 202 -20.26 -2.23 -24.40
C LYS A 202 -20.44 -1.38 -25.67
N PRO A 203 -21.59 -1.38 -26.38
CA PRO A 203 -21.79 -0.50 -27.53
C PRO A 203 -21.69 0.99 -27.20
N ILE A 204 -22.16 1.42 -26.04
CA ILE A 204 -22.04 2.82 -25.59
C ILE A 204 -20.53 3.18 -25.44
N ILE A 205 -19.74 2.33 -24.77
CA ILE A 205 -18.31 2.58 -24.56
C ILE A 205 -17.56 2.55 -25.90
N GLU A 206 -17.91 1.63 -26.80
CA GLU A 206 -17.32 1.56 -28.14
C GLU A 206 -17.54 2.86 -28.93
N ASN A 207 -18.76 3.38 -28.90
CA ASN A 207 -19.13 4.56 -29.66
C ASN A 207 -18.50 5.86 -29.13
N TYR A 208 -18.41 6.01 -27.80
CA TYR A 208 -18.05 7.28 -27.19
C TYR A 208 -16.65 7.31 -26.58
N CYS A 209 -16.08 6.15 -26.19
CA CYS A 209 -14.85 6.11 -25.39
C CYS A 209 -13.64 5.54 -26.17
N TYR A 210 -13.79 4.49 -26.99
CA TYR A 210 -12.68 3.76 -27.62
C TYR A 210 -11.83 4.62 -28.55
N LYS A 211 -12.37 5.67 -29.14
CA LYS A 211 -11.61 6.57 -30.02
C LYS A 211 -10.41 7.22 -29.29
N CYS A 212 -10.55 7.46 -27.99
CA CYS A 212 -9.52 8.09 -27.18
C CYS A 212 -8.91 7.14 -26.15
N HIS A 213 -9.63 6.10 -25.72
CA HIS A 213 -9.26 5.15 -24.69
C HIS A 213 -9.29 3.70 -25.21
N GLY A 214 -8.77 3.46 -26.40
CA GLY A 214 -8.68 2.16 -27.05
C GLY A 214 -7.25 1.69 -27.27
N LYS A 215 -7.10 0.71 -28.15
CA LYS A 215 -5.82 0.07 -28.45
C LYS A 215 -4.79 1.03 -29.07
N GLU A 216 -5.25 1.90 -29.98
CA GLU A 216 -4.36 2.81 -30.75
C GLU A 216 -4.08 4.11 -30.00
N LYS A 217 -4.95 4.53 -29.09
CA LYS A 217 -4.85 5.77 -28.37
C LYS A 217 -5.28 5.56 -26.91
N GLN A 218 -4.41 5.94 -25.97
CA GLN A 218 -4.60 5.71 -24.54
C GLN A 218 -4.42 7.04 -23.78
N LYS A 219 -5.39 7.97 -23.98
CA LYS A 219 -5.37 9.25 -23.26
C LYS A 219 -5.50 9.02 -21.75
N GLY A 220 -4.64 9.71 -20.96
CA GLY A 220 -4.62 9.58 -19.50
C GLY A 220 -4.26 8.17 -19.01
N ASP A 221 -3.48 7.41 -19.81
CA ASP A 221 -3.11 6.01 -19.52
C ASP A 221 -4.29 5.07 -19.27
N MET A 222 -5.49 5.49 -19.74
CA MET A 222 -6.73 4.72 -19.59
C MET A 222 -7.08 4.01 -20.90
N ARG A 223 -7.47 2.75 -20.76
CA ARG A 223 -7.86 1.89 -21.87
C ARG A 223 -9.10 1.09 -21.51
N PHE A 224 -10.15 1.19 -22.35
CA PHE A 224 -11.46 0.60 -22.08
C PHE A 224 -11.83 -0.56 -23.03
N ASP A 225 -11.09 -0.76 -24.13
CA ASP A 225 -11.33 -1.87 -25.05
C ASP A 225 -11.00 -3.25 -24.46
N ASN A 226 -10.27 -3.29 -23.37
CA ASN A 226 -9.92 -4.50 -22.60
C ASN A 226 -10.32 -4.41 -21.13
N ILE A 227 -11.23 -3.52 -20.78
CA ILE A 227 -11.71 -3.38 -19.40
C ILE A 227 -12.52 -4.61 -18.99
N ASP A 228 -12.25 -5.11 -17.78
CA ASP A 228 -13.06 -6.20 -17.22
C ASP A 228 -14.40 -5.64 -16.73
N TRP A 229 -15.49 -6.19 -17.24
CA TRP A 229 -16.85 -5.78 -16.87
C TRP A 229 -17.28 -6.28 -15.50
N ASP A 230 -16.67 -7.36 -14.99
CA ASP A 230 -16.97 -7.93 -13.69
C ASP A 230 -16.28 -7.14 -12.59
N MET A 231 -16.97 -6.18 -12.01
CA MET A 231 -16.45 -5.31 -10.96
C MET A 231 -16.34 -6.02 -9.61
N ILE A 232 -17.04 -7.14 -9.43
CA ILE A 232 -17.06 -7.91 -8.17
C ILE A 232 -15.81 -8.79 -8.07
N ASN A 233 -15.55 -9.58 -9.12
CA ASN A 233 -14.47 -10.55 -9.15
C ASN A 233 -13.30 -10.11 -10.03
N GLY A 234 -13.47 -9.05 -10.82
CA GLY A 234 -12.45 -8.50 -11.73
C GLY A 234 -11.57 -7.45 -11.05
N PHE A 235 -10.60 -6.95 -11.84
CA PHE A 235 -9.56 -6.03 -11.33
C PHE A 235 -9.79 -4.56 -11.68
N ASP A 236 -10.78 -4.27 -12.52
CA ASP A 236 -10.94 -2.94 -13.12
C ASP A 236 -12.04 -2.09 -12.45
N ALA A 237 -12.55 -2.47 -11.27
CA ALA A 237 -13.56 -1.70 -10.54
C ALA A 237 -13.12 -0.24 -10.29
N GLU A 238 -11.83 0.01 -10.06
CA GLU A 238 -11.29 1.36 -9.91
C GLU A 238 -11.38 2.16 -11.21
N LYS A 239 -11.12 1.55 -12.37
CA LYS A 239 -11.25 2.21 -13.67
C LYS A 239 -12.71 2.56 -13.97
N TRP A 240 -13.65 1.68 -13.61
CA TRP A 240 -15.07 1.96 -13.71
C TRP A 240 -15.50 3.12 -12.82
N ASN A 241 -14.97 3.18 -11.59
CA ASN A 241 -15.24 4.30 -10.69
C ASN A 241 -14.67 5.63 -11.23
N LEU A 242 -13.47 5.62 -11.82
CA LEU A 242 -12.91 6.80 -12.47
C LEU A 242 -13.76 7.24 -13.66
N MET A 243 -14.17 6.29 -14.53
CA MET A 243 -15.07 6.58 -15.65
C MET A 243 -16.38 7.22 -15.18
N LEU A 244 -17.01 6.66 -14.15
CA LEU A 244 -18.24 7.19 -13.57
C LEU A 244 -18.08 8.63 -13.07
N ASN A 245 -16.98 8.91 -12.40
CA ASN A 245 -16.68 10.24 -11.89
C ASN A 245 -16.53 11.27 -13.01
N GLU A 246 -15.76 10.96 -14.05
CA GLU A 246 -15.52 11.86 -15.19
C GLU A 246 -16.81 12.13 -15.98
N ILE A 247 -17.68 11.11 -16.15
CA ILE A 247 -19.00 11.28 -16.77
C ILE A 247 -19.90 12.17 -15.90
N ASN A 248 -19.89 11.98 -14.58
CA ASN A 248 -20.72 12.76 -13.67
C ASN A 248 -20.27 14.22 -13.56
N LEU A 249 -18.98 14.48 -13.67
CA LEU A 249 -18.42 15.84 -13.71
C LEU A 249 -18.64 16.53 -15.06
N GLY A 250 -19.05 15.78 -16.10
CA GLY A 250 -19.22 16.31 -17.46
C GLY A 250 -17.88 16.56 -18.18
N GLU A 251 -16.77 15.99 -17.66
CA GLU A 251 -15.45 16.11 -18.27
C GLU A 251 -15.26 15.10 -19.42
N MET A 252 -16.05 14.01 -19.41
CA MET A 252 -16.00 12.97 -20.44
C MET A 252 -17.40 12.65 -20.98
N PRO A 253 -17.56 12.56 -22.31
CA PRO A 253 -16.61 12.92 -23.37
C PRO A 253 -16.28 14.42 -23.37
N PRO A 254 -15.05 14.83 -23.82
CA PRO A 254 -14.70 16.24 -23.95
C PRO A 254 -15.69 17.01 -24.85
N SER A 255 -15.88 18.28 -24.62
CA SER A 255 -16.90 19.12 -25.31
C SER A 255 -16.74 19.21 -26.83
N ASP A 256 -15.55 18.91 -27.35
CA ASP A 256 -15.24 18.86 -28.79
C ASP A 256 -15.54 17.49 -29.44
N GLN A 257 -16.04 16.53 -28.67
CA GLN A 257 -16.40 15.19 -29.13
C GLN A 257 -17.93 14.96 -29.04
N PRO A 258 -18.45 13.92 -29.76
CA PRO A 258 -19.85 13.53 -29.61
C PRO A 258 -20.20 13.27 -28.14
N GLN A 259 -21.26 13.92 -27.67
CA GLN A 259 -21.71 13.78 -26.28
C GLN A 259 -22.66 12.57 -26.15
N LEU A 260 -22.67 11.95 -24.99
CA LEU A 260 -23.58 10.88 -24.62
C LEU A 260 -25.04 11.40 -24.75
N SER A 261 -25.93 10.61 -25.37
CA SER A 261 -27.34 10.89 -25.23
C SER A 261 -27.80 10.77 -23.77
N ASP A 262 -28.86 11.47 -23.38
CA ASP A 262 -29.40 11.38 -22.01
C ASP A 262 -29.76 9.94 -21.63
N GLN A 263 -30.16 9.12 -22.59
CA GLN A 263 -30.48 7.72 -22.38
C GLN A 263 -29.20 6.88 -22.17
N ASP A 264 -28.20 7.04 -23.06
CA ASP A 264 -26.94 6.30 -22.96
C ASP A 264 -26.20 6.66 -21.65
N ARG A 265 -26.22 7.95 -21.30
CA ARG A 265 -25.63 8.43 -20.06
C ARG A 265 -26.29 7.78 -18.84
N ARG A 266 -27.62 7.79 -18.76
CA ARG A 266 -28.34 7.15 -17.64
C ARG A 266 -28.06 5.66 -17.61
N THR A 267 -28.18 4.96 -18.73
CA THR A 267 -27.92 3.52 -18.81
C THR A 267 -26.52 3.16 -18.32
N LEU A 268 -25.51 3.92 -18.73
CA LEU A 268 -24.11 3.68 -18.34
C LEU A 268 -23.86 4.01 -16.86
N VAL A 269 -24.33 5.17 -16.40
CA VAL A 269 -24.17 5.64 -15.00
C VAL A 269 -24.86 4.71 -14.02
N ASP A 270 -26.13 4.34 -14.28
CA ASP A 270 -26.92 3.47 -13.41
C ASP A 270 -26.30 2.07 -13.33
N TRP A 271 -25.85 1.51 -14.46
CA TRP A 271 -25.23 0.20 -14.50
C TRP A 271 -23.87 0.18 -13.75
N ILE A 272 -23.03 1.19 -13.97
CA ILE A 272 -21.72 1.28 -13.27
C ILE A 272 -21.96 1.42 -11.77
N THR A 273 -22.88 2.30 -11.35
CA THR A 273 -23.18 2.54 -9.93
C THR A 273 -23.65 1.27 -9.25
N GLU A 274 -24.64 0.58 -9.83
CA GLU A 274 -25.17 -0.67 -9.27
C GLU A 274 -24.10 -1.76 -9.11
N ASN A 275 -23.23 -1.92 -10.11
CA ASN A 275 -22.19 -2.95 -10.06
C ASN A 275 -21.03 -2.57 -9.10
N LEU A 276 -20.70 -1.30 -8.96
CA LEU A 276 -19.75 -0.84 -7.95
C LEU A 276 -20.30 -1.02 -6.53
N ASP A 277 -21.59 -0.78 -6.32
CA ASP A 277 -22.22 -1.00 -5.01
C ASP A 277 -22.24 -2.50 -4.67
N LYS A 278 -22.60 -3.37 -5.60
CA LYS A 278 -22.48 -4.83 -5.43
C LYS A 278 -21.05 -5.28 -5.12
N ALA A 279 -20.06 -4.70 -5.81
CA ALA A 279 -18.65 -4.99 -5.55
C ALA A 279 -18.19 -4.51 -4.17
N ALA A 280 -18.70 -3.37 -3.70
CA ALA A 280 -18.45 -2.87 -2.36
C ALA A 280 -19.09 -3.76 -1.29
N GLU A 281 -20.34 -4.20 -1.48
CA GLU A 281 -21.04 -5.12 -0.60
C GLU A 281 -20.34 -6.48 -0.51
N ALA A 282 -19.92 -7.05 -1.64
CA ALA A 282 -19.20 -8.32 -1.69
C ALA A 282 -17.88 -8.26 -0.91
N LYS A 283 -17.19 -7.11 -0.95
CA LYS A 283 -15.97 -6.89 -0.16
C LYS A 283 -16.24 -6.65 1.34
N GLN A 284 -17.42 -6.15 1.71
CA GLN A 284 -17.81 -5.94 3.11
C GLN A 284 -18.11 -7.24 3.86
N THR A 285 -18.58 -8.30 3.17
CA THR A 285 -18.80 -9.61 3.79
C THR A 285 -17.53 -10.25 4.35
N ASP A 286 -16.35 -9.75 3.96
CA ASP A 286 -15.03 -10.20 4.43
C ASP A 286 -14.49 -9.36 5.62
N ASN A 287 -15.37 -8.65 6.34
CA ASN A 287 -15.10 -7.90 7.58
C ASN A 287 -13.94 -6.87 7.53
N LYS A 288 -13.65 -6.28 6.37
CA LYS A 288 -12.63 -5.23 6.27
C LYS A 288 -13.26 -3.92 5.80
N LEU A 289 -13.44 -3.00 6.74
CA LEU A 289 -13.72 -1.59 6.45
C LEU A 289 -12.52 -1.01 5.67
N VAL A 290 -12.58 -1.05 4.35
CA VAL A 290 -11.65 -0.30 3.53
C VAL A 290 -12.11 1.16 3.52
N MET A 291 -11.37 2.04 4.22
CA MET A 291 -11.62 3.48 4.12
C MET A 291 -11.37 3.92 2.67
N ARG A 292 -12.46 4.09 1.92
CA ARG A 292 -12.42 4.64 0.57
C ARG A 292 -12.19 6.15 0.65
N ARG A 293 -11.26 6.68 -0.14
CA ARG A 293 -11.17 8.13 -0.34
C ARG A 293 -12.49 8.63 -0.93
N LEU A 294 -13.02 9.69 -0.38
CA LEU A 294 -14.19 10.36 -0.96
C LEU A 294 -13.81 10.90 -2.35
N THR A 295 -14.70 10.75 -3.31
CA THR A 295 -14.57 11.42 -4.59
C THR A 295 -14.73 12.94 -4.41
N LYS A 296 -14.25 13.75 -5.37
CA LYS A 296 -14.41 15.21 -5.33
C LYS A 296 -15.87 15.61 -5.14
N SER A 297 -16.79 14.97 -5.84
CA SER A 297 -18.24 15.22 -5.71
C SER A 297 -18.78 14.82 -4.33
N GLN A 298 -18.40 13.66 -3.81
CA GLN A 298 -18.79 13.24 -2.45
C GLN A 298 -18.23 14.18 -1.40
N TYR A 299 -16.98 14.63 -1.56
CA TYR A 299 -16.37 15.60 -0.66
C TYR A 299 -17.09 16.95 -0.73
N THR A 300 -17.37 17.45 -1.95
CA THR A 300 -18.14 18.68 -2.18
C THR A 300 -19.52 18.59 -1.55
N ASN A 301 -20.26 17.50 -1.82
CA ASN A 301 -21.61 17.32 -1.27
C ASN A 301 -21.59 17.23 0.26
N SER A 302 -20.64 16.47 0.83
CA SER A 302 -20.51 16.38 2.29
C SER A 302 -20.17 17.71 2.95
N LEU A 303 -19.29 18.51 2.31
CA LEU A 303 -18.97 19.85 2.82
C LEU A 303 -20.14 20.81 2.67
N ASN A 304 -20.84 20.78 1.55
CA ASN A 304 -22.01 21.63 1.33
C ASN A 304 -23.11 21.33 2.36
N GLU A 305 -23.36 20.05 2.62
CA GLU A 305 -24.33 19.62 3.64
C GLU A 305 -23.89 20.01 5.05
N LEU A 306 -22.61 19.82 5.39
CA LEU A 306 -22.06 20.13 6.71
C LEU A 306 -22.02 21.63 6.99
N LEU A 307 -21.69 22.46 5.97
CA LEU A 307 -21.49 23.88 6.11
C LEU A 307 -22.74 24.71 5.74
N GLY A 308 -23.76 24.08 5.14
CA GLY A 308 -24.96 24.75 4.67
C GLY A 308 -24.69 25.72 3.52
N VAL A 309 -23.71 25.45 2.68
CA VAL A 309 -23.30 26.27 1.52
C VAL A 309 -23.49 25.49 0.23
N ASP A 310 -23.54 26.20 -0.90
CA ASP A 310 -23.57 25.60 -2.23
C ASP A 310 -22.35 26.09 -3.02
N ILE A 311 -21.21 25.45 -2.76
CA ILE A 311 -19.91 25.79 -3.35
C ILE A 311 -19.32 24.52 -3.99
N ASN A 312 -18.79 24.64 -5.21
CA ASN A 312 -18.06 23.55 -5.83
C ASN A 312 -16.62 23.45 -5.26
N PHE A 313 -16.46 22.73 -4.16
CA PHE A 313 -15.14 22.50 -3.55
C PHE A 313 -14.22 21.62 -4.42
N GLY A 314 -14.77 20.92 -5.40
CA GLY A 314 -14.00 20.10 -6.34
C GLY A 314 -13.00 20.89 -7.17
N ASP A 315 -13.29 22.16 -7.46
CA ASP A 315 -12.43 23.03 -8.27
C ASP A 315 -11.21 23.55 -7.49
N VAL A 316 -11.26 23.48 -6.17
CA VAL A 316 -10.18 23.99 -5.28
C VAL A 316 -9.22 22.86 -4.86
N LEU A 317 -9.63 21.60 -5.03
CA LEU A 317 -8.80 20.45 -4.66
C LEU A 317 -7.76 20.16 -5.75
N PRO A 318 -6.47 20.02 -5.37
CA PRO A 318 -5.44 19.61 -6.32
C PRO A 318 -5.79 18.23 -6.91
N TRP A 319 -5.47 18.04 -8.17
CA TRP A 319 -5.58 16.73 -8.83
C TRP A 319 -4.72 15.75 -8.04
N CYS A 320 -5.33 14.77 -7.40
CA CYS A 320 -4.56 13.67 -6.84
C CYS A 320 -4.07 12.80 -8.00
N VAL A 321 -2.77 12.86 -8.23
CA VAL A 321 -2.03 11.94 -9.08
C VAL A 321 -2.07 10.54 -8.47
#